data_634e2fc49fbc43e7b030f071ef4f7267
#
_entry.id   634e2fc49fbc43e7b030f071ef4f7267
#
_cell.length_a   1.000
_cell.length_b   1.000
_cell.length_c   1.000
_cell.angle_alpha   90.00
_cell.angle_beta   90.00
_cell.angle_gamma   90.00
#
_symmetry.space_group_name_H-M   'P 1'
#
loop_
_entity.id
_entity.type
_entity.pdbx_description
1 polymer ?
#
loop_
_entity_poly.entity_id
_entity_poly.type
_entity_poly.pdbx_seq_one_letter_code
_entity_poly.pdbx_strand_id
1 'polypeptide(L)'
;MKLYTLCLLLLIASQSCVAQKNKKTTTMKTTERFDVQYYKSIIKKKNSYEGATSAQYVERNGTETYVSFNDDGFVLQEIKPFTYEMIVKNYYKNCILKSKGKLLCHSSVKIGIWREYDNQGNLIKETDEDKKFEKLRLKPINILRWLEHEGYIDRKTGKGQEKFVKEGDEPNIDIYFWLSTRADGSKTIPAGWSIDITEHGMCTTHSFNAETGDYLGKTTQVVYE
;
A
#
# COMPACT_ATOMS: atom_id res chain seq x y z
N MET A 1 -21.43 8.25 85.91
CA MET A 1 -21.92 9.28 84.96
C MET A 1 -21.08 9.24 83.73
N LYS A 2 -21.58 8.69 82.61
CA LYS A 2 -20.84 8.55 81.34
C LYS A 2 -21.30 9.58 80.38
N LEU A 3 -20.37 10.44 79.94
CA LEU A 3 -20.61 11.50 78.99
C LEU A 3 -20.36 10.89 77.59
N TYR A 4 -21.36 10.80 76.72
CA TYR A 4 -21.24 10.38 75.34
C TYR A 4 -20.99 11.59 74.47
N THR A 5 -19.78 11.71 73.96
CA THR A 5 -19.40 12.69 72.96
C THR A 5 -19.78 12.18 71.58
N LEU A 6 -20.78 12.83 70.98
CA LEU A 6 -21.28 12.54 69.63
C LEU A 6 -20.36 13.24 68.61
N CYS A 7 -19.48 12.48 67.95
CA CYS A 7 -18.72 13.00 66.82
C CYS A 7 -19.56 12.96 65.55
N LEU A 8 -19.97 14.13 65.10
CA LEU A 8 -20.67 14.30 63.83
C LEU A 8 -19.64 14.39 62.71
N LEU A 9 -19.42 13.28 61.99
CA LEU A 9 -18.58 13.25 60.80
C LEU A 9 -19.37 13.85 59.61
N LEU A 10 -19.04 15.06 59.25
CA LEU A 10 -19.45 15.74 58.03
C LEU A 10 -18.68 15.13 56.86
N LEU A 11 -19.33 14.23 56.11
CA LEU A 11 -18.88 13.75 54.81
C LEU A 11 -19.08 14.85 53.77
N ILE A 12 -18.05 15.62 53.48
CA ILE A 12 -18.02 16.52 52.33
C ILE A 12 -17.75 15.67 51.10
N ALA A 13 -18.82 15.30 50.39
CA ALA A 13 -18.71 14.72 49.09
C ALA A 13 -18.26 15.81 48.10
N SER A 14 -16.97 15.90 47.86
CA SER A 14 -16.41 16.68 46.75
C SER A 14 -16.76 16.00 45.43
N GLN A 15 -17.84 16.44 44.81
CA GLN A 15 -18.11 16.12 43.40
C GLN A 15 -17.08 16.84 42.54
N SER A 16 -16.00 16.17 42.23
CA SER A 16 -15.08 16.56 41.16
C SER A 16 -15.81 16.39 39.83
N CYS A 17 -16.47 17.43 39.37
CA CYS A 17 -16.85 17.54 37.97
C CYS A 17 -15.58 17.53 37.13
N VAL A 18 -15.19 16.33 36.67
CA VAL A 18 -14.22 16.21 35.60
C VAL A 18 -14.90 16.75 34.35
N ALA A 19 -14.64 18.02 34.05
CA ALA A 19 -14.99 18.59 32.77
C ALA A 19 -14.29 17.81 31.70
N GLN A 20 -14.97 16.82 31.08
CA GLN A 20 -14.56 16.21 29.85
C GLN A 20 -14.43 17.33 28.80
N LYS A 21 -13.22 17.83 28.62
CA LYS A 21 -12.89 18.65 27.44
C LYS A 21 -13.20 17.79 26.23
N ASN A 22 -14.37 17.96 25.65
CA ASN A 22 -14.67 17.48 24.30
C ASN A 22 -13.62 18.11 23.39
N LYS A 23 -12.50 17.40 23.18
CA LYS A 23 -11.63 17.67 22.04
C LYS A 23 -12.53 17.54 20.82
N LYS A 24 -12.93 18.65 20.22
CA LYS A 24 -13.45 18.65 18.86
C LYS A 24 -12.38 17.99 17.99
N THR A 25 -12.51 16.69 17.79
CA THR A 25 -11.70 15.96 16.82
C THR A 25 -12.14 16.51 15.48
N THR A 26 -11.35 17.42 14.93
CA THR A 26 -11.57 17.92 13.56
C THR A 26 -11.40 16.70 12.67
N THR A 27 -12.51 16.07 12.28
CA THR A 27 -12.49 14.91 11.40
C THR A 27 -11.95 15.39 10.07
N MET A 28 -10.77 14.90 9.68
CA MET A 28 -10.21 15.20 8.37
C MET A 28 -11.17 14.66 7.30
N LYS A 29 -11.52 15.52 6.35
CA LYS A 29 -12.43 15.16 5.27
C LYS A 29 -11.73 15.28 3.93
N THR A 30 -11.88 14.26 3.07
CA THR A 30 -11.38 14.34 1.70
C THR A 30 -12.36 15.09 0.81
N THR A 31 -11.82 15.92 -0.08
CA THR A 31 -12.54 16.54 -1.19
C THR A 31 -12.24 15.86 -2.52
N GLU A 32 -11.34 14.85 -2.52
CA GLU A 32 -10.92 14.14 -3.73
C GLU A 32 -12.08 13.30 -4.28
N ARG A 33 -12.38 13.49 -5.56
CA ARG A 33 -13.45 12.79 -6.27
C ARG A 33 -12.93 12.20 -7.57
N PHE A 34 -13.51 11.07 -7.96
CA PHE A 34 -13.25 10.45 -9.25
C PHE A 34 -14.00 11.18 -10.38
N ASP A 35 -13.30 11.54 -11.43
CA ASP A 35 -13.90 12.16 -12.63
C ASP A 35 -14.34 11.07 -13.61
N VAL A 36 -15.60 10.64 -13.45
CA VAL A 36 -16.21 9.59 -14.29
C VAL A 36 -16.21 9.96 -15.76
N GLN A 37 -16.50 11.23 -16.09
CA GLN A 37 -16.62 11.65 -17.49
C GLN A 37 -15.26 11.64 -18.19
N TYR A 38 -14.26 12.17 -17.52
CA TYR A 38 -12.88 12.16 -18.01
C TYR A 38 -12.40 10.74 -18.27
N TYR A 39 -12.47 9.85 -17.26
CA TYR A 39 -11.95 8.49 -17.41
C TYR A 39 -12.77 7.61 -18.35
N LYS A 40 -14.09 7.79 -18.47
CA LYS A 40 -14.89 7.16 -19.53
C LYS A 40 -14.38 7.54 -20.92
N SER A 41 -14.06 8.82 -21.13
CA SER A 41 -13.52 9.29 -22.41
C SER A 41 -12.17 8.67 -22.74
N ILE A 42 -11.29 8.51 -21.73
CA ILE A 42 -9.98 7.85 -21.87
C ILE A 42 -10.16 6.37 -22.21
N ILE A 43 -11.01 5.64 -21.46
CA ILE A 43 -11.26 4.21 -21.69
C ILE A 43 -11.77 4.00 -23.13
N LYS A 44 -12.77 4.79 -23.56
CA LYS A 44 -13.29 4.73 -24.93
C LYS A 44 -12.22 5.01 -25.99
N LYS A 45 -11.32 5.98 -25.75
CA LYS A 45 -10.23 6.33 -26.68
C LYS A 45 -9.15 5.26 -26.76
N LYS A 46 -8.87 4.57 -25.66
CA LYS A 46 -7.76 3.61 -25.54
C LYS A 46 -8.16 2.18 -25.92
N ASN A 47 -9.44 1.88 -25.99
CA ASN A 47 -9.93 0.55 -26.34
C ASN A 47 -10.65 0.56 -27.68
N SER A 48 -10.47 -0.53 -28.44
CA SER A 48 -11.11 -0.72 -29.76
C SER A 48 -12.48 -1.39 -29.67
N TYR A 49 -12.88 -1.91 -28.49
CA TYR A 49 -14.17 -2.59 -28.30
C TYR A 49 -15.13 -1.79 -27.44
N GLU A 50 -16.41 -1.89 -27.76
CA GLU A 50 -17.49 -1.29 -26.99
C GLU A 50 -17.70 -2.09 -25.69
N GLY A 51 -17.85 -1.36 -24.56
CA GLY A 51 -18.05 -2.00 -23.25
C GLY A 51 -16.76 -2.18 -22.41
N ALA A 52 -15.61 -1.71 -22.89
CA ALA A 52 -14.41 -1.69 -22.08
C ALA A 52 -14.63 -0.94 -20.76
N THR A 53 -14.18 -1.55 -19.64
CA THR A 53 -14.31 -0.99 -18.28
C THR A 53 -12.98 -0.53 -17.69
N SER A 54 -11.87 -0.70 -18.40
CA SER A 54 -10.53 -0.31 -17.94
C SER A 54 -9.66 0.19 -19.09
N ALA A 55 -8.62 0.94 -18.73
CA ALA A 55 -7.56 1.34 -19.65
C ALA A 55 -6.21 1.43 -18.95
N GLN A 56 -5.16 1.18 -19.72
CA GLN A 56 -3.76 1.41 -19.34
C GLN A 56 -3.15 2.38 -20.36
N TYR A 57 -2.43 3.39 -19.87
CA TYR A 57 -1.81 4.38 -20.74
C TYR A 57 -0.70 5.14 -20.03
N VAL A 58 0.16 5.76 -20.84
CA VAL A 58 1.18 6.70 -20.34
C VAL A 58 0.70 8.11 -20.62
N GLU A 59 0.75 8.97 -19.63
CA GLU A 59 0.45 10.40 -19.73
C GLU A 59 1.60 11.16 -20.40
N ARG A 60 1.36 12.40 -20.79
CA ARG A 60 2.40 13.25 -21.42
C ARG A 60 3.60 13.52 -20.53
N ASN A 61 3.42 13.48 -19.22
CA ASN A 61 4.47 13.66 -18.21
C ASN A 61 5.23 12.37 -17.89
N GLY A 62 4.94 11.27 -18.59
CA GLY A 62 5.52 9.95 -18.36
C GLY A 62 4.88 9.15 -17.22
N THR A 63 3.81 9.63 -16.58
CA THR A 63 3.08 8.85 -15.57
C THR A 63 2.35 7.71 -16.24
N GLU A 64 2.62 6.48 -15.81
CA GLU A 64 1.82 5.32 -16.19
C GLU A 64 0.54 5.30 -15.37
N THR A 65 -0.59 5.11 -16.04
CA THR A 65 -1.90 5.15 -15.40
C THR A 65 -2.71 3.90 -15.78
N TYR A 66 -3.26 3.25 -14.78
CA TYR A 66 -4.31 2.25 -14.91
C TYR A 66 -5.59 2.79 -14.26
N VAL A 67 -6.69 2.72 -15.00
CA VAL A 67 -8.02 3.07 -14.51
C VAL A 67 -8.99 1.93 -14.76
N SER A 68 -9.84 1.63 -13.77
CA SER A 68 -10.89 0.59 -13.90
C SER A 68 -12.18 1.00 -13.24
N PHE A 69 -13.29 0.62 -13.88
CA PHE A 69 -14.67 0.74 -13.43
C PHE A 69 -15.15 -0.65 -13.00
N ASN A 70 -15.43 -0.83 -11.73
CA ASN A 70 -15.84 -2.09 -11.12
C ASN A 70 -17.26 -1.98 -10.55
N ASP A 71 -17.86 -3.12 -10.22
CA ASP A 71 -19.17 -3.16 -9.58
C ASP A 71 -19.22 -2.44 -8.24
N ASP A 72 -18.10 -2.34 -7.52
CA ASP A 72 -17.99 -1.68 -6.21
C ASP A 72 -17.56 -0.22 -6.26
N GLY A 73 -17.15 0.29 -7.44
CA GLY A 73 -16.67 1.66 -7.61
C GLY A 73 -15.55 1.80 -8.66
N PHE A 74 -14.55 2.63 -8.37
CA PHE A 74 -13.50 2.94 -9.35
C PHE A 74 -12.12 2.74 -8.73
N VAL A 75 -11.16 2.33 -9.56
CA VAL A 75 -9.75 2.18 -9.18
C VAL A 75 -8.91 3.06 -10.09
N LEU A 76 -7.96 3.78 -9.50
CA LEU A 76 -6.93 4.52 -10.20
C LEU A 76 -5.57 4.12 -9.63
N GLN A 77 -4.65 3.73 -10.50
CA GLN A 77 -3.27 3.43 -10.13
C GLN A 77 -2.35 4.28 -11.01
N GLU A 78 -1.36 4.91 -10.39
CA GLU A 78 -0.45 5.84 -11.04
C GLU A 78 0.99 5.53 -10.62
N ILE A 79 1.88 5.34 -11.59
CA ILE A 79 3.32 5.20 -11.39
C ILE A 79 4.00 6.42 -12.00
N LYS A 80 4.54 7.29 -11.16
CA LYS A 80 5.29 8.47 -11.62
C LYS A 80 6.68 8.05 -12.10
N PRO A 81 7.23 8.70 -13.13
CA PRO A 81 8.58 8.41 -13.60
C PRO A 81 9.61 8.39 -12.45
N PHE A 82 10.49 7.40 -12.46
CA PHE A 82 11.65 7.24 -11.57
C PHE A 82 11.34 7.03 -10.08
N THR A 83 10.07 6.82 -9.69
CA THR A 83 9.70 6.69 -8.27
C THR A 83 9.73 5.26 -7.76
N TYR A 84 9.48 4.26 -8.61
CA TYR A 84 9.28 2.85 -8.23
C TYR A 84 8.23 2.67 -7.13
N GLU A 85 7.27 3.61 -7.08
CA GLU A 85 6.12 3.61 -6.18
C GLU A 85 4.84 3.76 -7.01
N MET A 86 3.86 2.92 -6.72
CA MET A 86 2.55 3.00 -7.35
C MET A 86 1.57 3.66 -6.37
N ILE A 87 0.99 4.79 -6.73
CA ILE A 87 -0.10 5.42 -5.99
C ILE A 87 -1.38 4.68 -6.34
N VAL A 88 -2.09 4.16 -5.33
CA VAL A 88 -3.38 3.49 -5.49
C VAL A 88 -4.47 4.32 -4.85
N LYS A 89 -5.54 4.56 -5.60
CA LYS A 89 -6.74 5.26 -5.16
C LYS A 89 -7.96 4.42 -5.50
N ASN A 90 -8.77 4.12 -4.50
CA ASN A 90 -10.05 3.46 -4.69
C ASN A 90 -11.16 4.45 -4.38
N TYR A 91 -12.23 4.41 -5.14
CA TYR A 91 -13.36 5.32 -4.98
C TYR A 91 -14.66 4.52 -4.87
N TYR A 92 -15.59 5.02 -4.08
CA TYR A 92 -16.97 4.52 -4.03
C TYR A 92 -17.71 4.83 -5.34
N LYS A 93 -18.85 4.16 -5.58
CA LYS A 93 -19.77 4.46 -6.72
C LYS A 93 -20.24 5.92 -6.77
N ASN A 94 -20.31 6.61 -5.62
CA ASN A 94 -20.64 8.04 -5.54
C ASN A 94 -19.44 8.95 -5.84
N CYS A 95 -18.33 8.38 -6.36
CA CYS A 95 -17.09 9.06 -6.73
C CYS A 95 -16.26 9.62 -5.57
N ILE A 96 -16.64 9.42 -4.33
CA ILE A 96 -15.86 9.85 -3.17
C ILE A 96 -14.70 8.87 -2.96
N LEU A 97 -13.51 9.40 -2.63
CA LEU A 97 -12.33 8.62 -2.31
C LEU A 97 -12.62 7.67 -1.14
N LYS A 98 -12.40 6.36 -1.36
CA LYS A 98 -12.55 5.29 -0.37
C LYS A 98 -11.23 4.99 0.34
N SER A 99 -10.14 4.92 -0.43
CA SER A 99 -8.81 4.72 0.14
C SER A 99 -7.72 5.24 -0.78
N LYS A 100 -6.58 5.62 -0.17
CA LYS A 100 -5.39 6.09 -0.90
C LYS A 100 -4.13 5.71 -0.17
N GLY A 101 -3.13 5.26 -0.91
CA GLY A 101 -1.81 4.95 -0.38
C GLY A 101 -0.82 4.63 -1.49
N LYS A 102 0.34 4.10 -1.10
CA LYS A 102 1.38 3.70 -2.03
C LYS A 102 1.68 2.21 -1.90
N LEU A 103 1.95 1.58 -3.02
CA LEU A 103 2.58 0.26 -3.09
C LEU A 103 4.02 0.42 -3.60
N LEU A 104 4.88 -0.48 -3.21
CA LEU A 104 6.15 -0.68 -3.92
C LEU A 104 5.81 -1.18 -5.32
N CYS A 105 6.46 -0.66 -6.36
CA CYS A 105 6.27 -1.15 -7.74
C CYS A 105 6.54 -2.64 -7.82
N HIS A 106 5.90 -3.33 -8.74
CA HIS A 106 5.98 -4.77 -8.92
C HIS A 106 5.55 -5.60 -7.70
N SER A 107 4.74 -5.01 -6.80
CA SER A 107 4.30 -5.72 -5.60
C SER A 107 2.92 -5.28 -5.13
N SER A 108 2.37 -6.02 -4.17
CA SER A 108 1.21 -5.63 -3.35
C SER A 108 1.63 -5.02 -1.99
N VAL A 109 2.91 -4.77 -1.79
CA VAL A 109 3.48 -4.32 -0.51
C VAL A 109 3.14 -2.85 -0.28
N LYS A 110 2.28 -2.58 0.69
CA LYS A 110 1.93 -1.23 1.11
C LYS A 110 3.12 -0.55 1.79
N ILE A 111 3.34 0.73 1.45
CA ILE A 111 4.39 1.61 2.01
C ILE A 111 3.81 2.98 2.33
N GLY A 112 4.49 3.73 3.20
CA GLY A 112 4.08 5.08 3.60
C GLY A 112 2.72 5.12 4.30
N ILE A 113 2.06 6.26 4.19
CA ILE A 113 0.78 6.50 4.86
C ILE A 113 -0.38 6.05 3.99
N TRP A 114 -1.22 5.15 4.53
CA TRP A 114 -2.48 4.73 3.94
C TRP A 114 -3.65 5.37 4.67
N ARG A 115 -4.63 5.87 3.91
CA ARG A 115 -5.83 6.50 4.42
C ARG A 115 -7.08 5.82 3.89
N GLU A 116 -8.05 5.63 4.76
CA GLU A 116 -9.37 5.07 4.45
C GLU A 116 -10.45 6.07 4.88
N TYR A 117 -11.46 6.24 4.04
CA TYR A 117 -12.53 7.20 4.23
C TYR A 117 -13.89 6.50 4.14
N ASP A 118 -14.90 7.05 4.81
CA ASP A 118 -16.28 6.62 4.63
C ASP A 118 -16.89 7.19 3.32
N ASN A 119 -18.12 6.80 3.01
CA ASN A 119 -18.80 7.24 1.80
C ASN A 119 -19.29 8.71 1.84
N GLN A 120 -19.09 9.42 2.95
CA GLN A 120 -19.23 10.86 3.10
C GLN A 120 -17.89 11.60 3.00
N GLY A 121 -16.78 10.86 2.89
CA GLY A 121 -15.43 11.39 2.78
C GLY A 121 -14.74 11.68 4.12
N ASN A 122 -15.29 11.28 5.26
CA ASN A 122 -14.63 11.43 6.54
C ASN A 122 -13.52 10.39 6.68
N LEU A 123 -12.36 10.82 7.21
CA LEU A 123 -11.24 9.91 7.48
C LEU A 123 -11.63 8.96 8.62
N ILE A 124 -11.64 7.65 8.35
CA ILE A 124 -11.94 6.60 9.34
C ILE A 124 -10.70 5.86 9.82
N LYS A 125 -9.63 5.83 8.98
CA LYS A 125 -8.39 5.16 9.37
C LYS A 125 -7.18 5.78 8.66
N GLU A 126 -6.09 5.94 9.42
CA GLU A 126 -4.77 6.24 8.89
C GLU A 126 -3.79 5.20 9.43
N THR A 127 -3.00 4.60 8.55
CA THR A 127 -2.02 3.57 8.89
C THR A 127 -0.67 3.97 8.32
N ASP A 128 0.33 4.01 9.18
CA ASP A 128 1.72 4.11 8.76
C ASP A 128 2.24 2.70 8.45
N GLU A 129 2.26 2.35 7.18
CA GLU A 129 2.67 1.02 6.70
C GLU A 129 4.19 0.81 6.81
N ASP A 130 4.99 1.87 6.96
CA ASP A 130 6.44 1.75 7.11
C ASP A 130 6.85 1.21 8.49
N LYS A 131 5.96 1.30 9.49
CA LYS A 131 6.20 0.76 10.84
C LYS A 131 6.52 -0.74 10.85
N LYS A 132 5.92 -1.51 9.92
CA LYS A 132 6.20 -2.95 9.83
C LYS A 132 7.65 -3.27 9.43
N PHE A 133 8.36 -2.30 8.85
CA PHE A 133 9.77 -2.45 8.44
C PHE A 133 10.77 -1.85 9.43
N GLU A 134 10.33 -1.13 10.47
CA GLU A 134 11.22 -0.38 11.37
C GLU A 134 12.32 -1.25 11.97
N LYS A 135 11.96 -2.47 12.42
CA LYS A 135 12.88 -3.42 13.07
C LYS A 135 13.59 -4.35 12.09
N LEU A 136 13.28 -4.27 10.82
CA LEU A 136 13.87 -5.13 9.79
C LEU A 136 15.16 -4.51 9.25
N ARG A 137 16.13 -5.36 8.97
CA ARG A 137 17.39 -4.96 8.32
C ARG A 137 17.20 -4.69 6.83
N LEU A 138 16.37 -5.51 6.16
CA LEU A 138 16.00 -5.27 4.75
C LEU A 138 14.63 -4.62 4.66
N LYS A 139 14.63 -3.36 4.23
CA LYS A 139 13.46 -2.51 3.97
C LYS A 139 13.18 -2.43 2.46
N PRO A 140 12.04 -1.91 2.01
CA PRO A 140 11.73 -1.77 0.59
C PRO A 140 12.84 -1.13 -0.25
N ILE A 141 13.49 -0.09 0.28
CA ILE A 141 14.59 0.60 -0.41
C ILE A 141 15.83 -0.31 -0.61
N ASN A 142 16.06 -1.27 0.26
CA ASN A 142 17.18 -2.21 0.13
C ASN A 142 16.91 -3.19 -1.02
N ILE A 143 15.64 -3.59 -1.21
CA ILE A 143 15.22 -4.45 -2.33
C ILE A 143 15.39 -3.72 -3.67
N LEU A 144 14.97 -2.44 -3.74
CA LEU A 144 15.21 -1.63 -4.94
C LEU A 144 16.71 -1.46 -5.25
N ARG A 145 17.55 -1.27 -4.23
CA ARG A 145 19.02 -1.19 -4.41
C ARG A 145 19.61 -2.51 -4.90
N TRP A 146 19.11 -3.63 -4.41
CA TRP A 146 19.54 -4.94 -4.89
C TRP A 146 19.16 -5.14 -6.34
N LEU A 147 17.91 -4.85 -6.74
CA LEU A 147 17.46 -4.93 -8.13
C LEU A 147 18.28 -4.02 -9.06
N GLU A 148 18.65 -2.82 -8.58
CA GLU A 148 19.49 -1.88 -9.32
C GLU A 148 20.94 -2.41 -9.48
N HIS A 149 21.49 -3.01 -8.42
CA HIS A 149 22.81 -3.63 -8.43
C HIS A 149 22.87 -4.82 -9.41
N GLU A 150 21.84 -5.66 -9.45
CA GLU A 150 21.72 -6.78 -10.39
C GLU A 150 21.38 -6.32 -11.82
N GLY A 151 21.11 -5.02 -12.04
CA GLY A 151 20.83 -4.45 -13.35
C GLY A 151 19.42 -4.66 -13.88
N TYR A 152 18.50 -5.18 -13.05
CA TYR A 152 17.08 -5.34 -13.42
C TYR A 152 16.35 -4.00 -13.51
N ILE A 153 16.73 -3.04 -12.69
CA ILE A 153 16.17 -1.68 -12.71
C ILE A 153 17.28 -0.62 -12.75
N ASP A 154 16.92 0.58 -13.19
CA ASP A 154 17.77 1.76 -13.08
C ASP A 154 16.92 2.98 -12.68
N ARG A 155 17.05 3.41 -11.42
CA ARG A 155 16.26 4.51 -10.85
C ARG A 155 16.56 5.88 -11.43
N LYS A 156 17.65 6.02 -12.21
CA LYS A 156 17.98 7.27 -12.91
C LYS A 156 17.30 7.37 -14.27
N THR A 157 17.19 6.25 -14.98
CA THR A 157 16.60 6.19 -16.31
C THR A 157 15.15 5.72 -16.31
N GLY A 158 14.69 5.09 -15.21
CA GLY A 158 13.37 4.49 -15.11
C GLY A 158 13.29 3.07 -15.70
N LYS A 159 14.42 2.48 -16.15
CA LYS A 159 14.44 1.11 -16.63
C LYS A 159 13.82 0.17 -15.60
N GLY A 160 12.98 -0.75 -16.05
CA GLY A 160 12.31 -1.74 -15.20
C GLY A 160 11.29 -1.17 -14.22
N GLN A 161 10.85 0.09 -14.39
CA GLN A 161 9.79 0.70 -13.58
C GLN A 161 8.40 0.28 -14.07
N GLU A 162 8.24 0.11 -15.37
CA GLU A 162 6.96 -0.07 -16.04
C GLU A 162 6.24 -1.33 -15.55
N LYS A 163 4.97 -1.14 -15.17
CA LYS A 163 4.11 -2.24 -14.74
C LYS A 163 2.95 -2.48 -15.72
N PHE A 164 2.40 -1.42 -16.29
CA PHE A 164 1.16 -1.50 -17.08
C PHE A 164 1.43 -1.55 -18.58
N VAL A 165 2.49 -0.91 -19.02
CA VAL A 165 2.87 -0.85 -20.44
C VAL A 165 4.30 -1.36 -20.53
N LYS A 166 4.49 -2.56 -21.07
CA LYS A 166 5.83 -3.12 -21.33
C LYS A 166 6.19 -2.89 -22.78
N GLU A 167 7.40 -2.41 -23.01
CA GLU A 167 8.02 -2.34 -24.33
C GLU A 167 9.15 -3.38 -24.39
N GLY A 168 9.02 -4.36 -25.30
CA GLY A 168 10.08 -5.33 -25.59
C GLY A 168 10.19 -6.51 -24.61
N ASP A 169 11.37 -7.16 -24.61
CA ASP A 169 11.69 -8.37 -23.84
C ASP A 169 12.20 -8.07 -22.41
N GLU A 170 11.69 -7.01 -21.78
CA GLU A 170 12.09 -6.71 -20.39
C GLU A 170 11.59 -7.79 -19.42
N PRO A 171 12.42 -8.18 -18.41
CA PRO A 171 12.02 -9.16 -17.42
C PRO A 171 10.78 -8.72 -16.65
N ASN A 172 9.90 -9.68 -16.36
CA ASN A 172 8.81 -9.45 -15.43
C ASN A 172 9.34 -9.58 -14.01
N ILE A 173 9.14 -8.55 -13.20
CA ILE A 173 9.56 -8.49 -11.81
C ILE A 173 8.33 -8.59 -10.93
N ASP A 174 8.33 -9.50 -9.95
CA ASP A 174 7.31 -9.55 -8.90
C ASP A 174 8.00 -9.62 -7.53
N ILE A 175 7.59 -8.72 -6.61
CA ILE A 175 8.19 -8.59 -5.30
C ILE A 175 7.16 -8.97 -4.25
N TYR A 176 7.53 -9.88 -3.36
CA TYR A 176 6.71 -10.35 -2.24
C TYR A 176 7.38 -10.07 -0.92
N PHE A 177 6.57 -9.78 0.09
CA PHE A 177 7.01 -9.58 1.46
C PHE A 177 6.06 -10.29 2.44
N TRP A 178 6.62 -10.96 3.43
CA TRP A 178 5.87 -11.52 4.54
C TRP A 178 6.47 -11.14 5.89
N LEU A 179 5.62 -10.94 6.87
CA LEU A 179 6.02 -10.77 8.27
C LEU A 179 6.35 -12.12 8.91
N SER A 180 7.12 -12.07 9.98
CA SER A 180 7.38 -13.25 10.81
C SER A 180 6.05 -13.87 11.27
N THR A 181 5.90 -15.16 11.04
CA THR A 181 4.71 -15.94 11.43
C THR A 181 5.10 -17.21 12.16
N ARG A 182 4.22 -17.68 13.06
CA ARG A 182 4.34 -19.02 13.63
C ARG A 182 3.52 -19.98 12.78
N ALA A 183 4.19 -20.94 12.18
CA ALA A 183 3.55 -22.09 11.56
C ALA A 183 3.26 -23.12 12.63
N ASP A 184 1.97 -23.47 12.85
CA ASP A 184 1.49 -24.59 13.70
C ASP A 184 2.16 -24.74 15.07
N GLY A 185 2.45 -23.65 15.75
CA GLY A 185 2.92 -23.61 17.13
C GLY A 185 4.36 -24.08 17.37
N SER A 186 5.10 -24.56 16.36
CA SER A 186 6.43 -25.15 16.57
C SER A 186 7.59 -24.41 15.91
N LYS A 187 7.41 -23.78 14.76
CA LYS A 187 8.49 -23.10 14.03
C LYS A 187 8.10 -21.68 13.62
N THR A 188 8.92 -20.71 13.99
CA THR A 188 8.78 -19.34 13.52
C THR A 188 9.40 -19.23 12.12
N ILE A 189 8.61 -18.77 11.14
CA ILE A 189 9.14 -18.38 9.86
C ILE A 189 9.54 -16.90 9.99
N PRO A 190 10.81 -16.53 9.80
CA PRO A 190 11.24 -15.13 9.91
C PRO A 190 10.61 -14.27 8.80
N ALA A 191 10.51 -12.96 9.03
CA ALA A 191 10.12 -12.04 8.00
C ALA A 191 11.07 -12.11 6.81
N GLY A 192 10.54 -12.03 5.60
CA GLY A 192 11.35 -12.21 4.41
C GLY A 192 10.85 -11.47 3.17
N TRP A 193 11.71 -11.43 2.18
CA TRP A 193 11.42 -10.97 0.83
C TRP A 193 11.66 -12.08 -0.17
N SER A 194 10.81 -12.15 -1.19
CA SER A 194 11.01 -12.94 -2.40
C SER A 194 10.89 -12.04 -3.60
N ILE A 195 11.77 -12.24 -4.58
CA ILE A 195 11.76 -11.49 -5.83
C ILE A 195 11.79 -12.51 -6.96
N ASP A 196 10.73 -12.53 -7.74
CA ASP A 196 10.61 -13.37 -8.92
C ASP A 196 10.99 -12.54 -10.16
N ILE A 197 11.94 -13.04 -10.91
CA ILE A 197 12.38 -12.47 -12.18
C ILE A 197 12.04 -13.47 -13.28
N THR A 198 11.08 -13.11 -14.13
CA THR A 198 10.66 -13.97 -15.25
C THR A 198 11.15 -13.37 -16.55
N GLU A 199 11.99 -14.13 -17.26
CA GLU A 199 12.53 -13.79 -18.57
C GLU A 199 12.73 -15.07 -19.41
N HIS A 200 12.49 -14.99 -20.71
CA HIS A 200 12.71 -16.11 -21.66
C HIS A 200 12.07 -17.44 -21.21
N GLY A 201 10.86 -17.40 -20.61
CA GLY A 201 10.18 -18.60 -20.14
C GLY A 201 10.76 -19.24 -18.88
N MET A 202 11.68 -18.54 -18.20
CA MET A 202 12.29 -18.96 -16.93
C MET A 202 11.93 -18.00 -15.83
N CYS A 203 11.48 -18.50 -14.69
CA CYS A 203 11.28 -17.71 -13.47
C CYS A 203 12.38 -18.03 -12.47
N THR A 204 13.15 -17.02 -12.08
CA THR A 204 14.17 -17.12 -11.02
C THR A 204 13.68 -16.39 -9.79
N THR A 205 13.50 -17.14 -8.71
CA THR A 205 13.08 -16.63 -7.40
C THR A 205 14.29 -16.40 -6.51
N HIS A 206 14.52 -15.17 -6.08
CA HIS A 206 15.55 -14.80 -5.11
C HIS A 206 14.91 -14.61 -3.73
N SER A 207 15.49 -15.18 -2.68
CA SER A 207 14.94 -15.14 -1.31
C SER A 207 15.88 -14.48 -0.34
N PHE A 208 15.32 -13.71 0.60
CA PHE A 208 16.07 -12.96 1.60
C PHE A 208 15.40 -13.06 2.99
N ASN A 209 16.21 -13.14 4.03
CA ASN A 209 15.77 -12.95 5.40
C ASN A 209 15.72 -11.43 5.70
N ALA A 210 14.54 -10.88 5.93
CA ALA A 210 14.38 -9.45 6.16
C ALA A 210 14.92 -8.99 7.54
N GLU A 211 14.97 -9.89 8.53
CA GLU A 211 15.42 -9.60 9.88
C GLU A 211 16.96 -9.53 9.97
N THR A 212 17.65 -10.49 9.35
CA THR A 212 19.13 -10.58 9.38
C THR A 212 19.80 -9.88 8.20
N GLY A 213 19.08 -9.71 7.11
CA GLY A 213 19.61 -9.16 5.86
C GLY A 213 20.30 -10.18 4.95
N ASP A 214 20.24 -11.46 5.31
CA ASP A 214 20.93 -12.51 4.57
C ASP A 214 20.21 -12.85 3.27
N TYR A 215 20.99 -13.03 2.20
CA TYR A 215 20.53 -13.64 0.98
C TYR A 215 20.48 -15.16 1.18
N LEU A 216 19.30 -15.76 0.99
CA LEU A 216 19.06 -17.18 1.25
C LEU A 216 19.30 -18.06 0.00
N GLY A 217 19.54 -17.45 -1.14
CA GLY A 217 19.78 -18.15 -2.40
C GLY A 217 18.69 -17.91 -3.45
N LYS A 218 18.82 -18.62 -4.57
CA LYS A 218 17.86 -18.57 -5.67
C LYS A 218 17.46 -19.95 -6.12
N THR A 219 16.25 -20.04 -6.67
CA THR A 219 15.73 -21.21 -7.39
C THR A 219 15.26 -20.77 -8.76
N THR A 220 15.39 -21.63 -9.76
CA THR A 220 14.95 -21.34 -11.13
C THR A 220 14.03 -22.46 -11.61
N GLN A 221 12.93 -22.09 -12.24
CA GLN A 221 11.96 -23.03 -12.82
C GLN A 221 11.51 -22.56 -14.20
N VAL A 222 11.13 -23.49 -15.07
CA VAL A 222 10.51 -23.19 -16.35
C VAL A 222 9.07 -22.77 -16.11
N VAL A 223 8.65 -21.66 -16.73
CA VAL A 223 7.26 -21.21 -16.73
C VAL A 223 6.68 -21.58 -18.09
N TYR A 224 5.68 -22.44 -18.08
CA TYR A 224 4.93 -22.77 -19.29
C TYR A 224 3.88 -21.68 -19.51
N GLU A 225 3.90 -21.05 -20.68
CA GLU A 225 2.84 -20.15 -21.14
C GLU A 225 1.59 -20.92 -21.55
#